data_a1628a558f3bcb10a58c852c82f2fd95
#
_entry.id   a1628a558f3bcb10a58c852c82f2fd95
#
_cell.length_a   1.000
_cell.length_b   1.000
_cell.length_c   1.000
_cell.angle_alpha   90.00
_cell.angle_beta   90.00
_cell.angle_gamma   90.00
#
_symmetry.space_group_name_H-M   'P 1'
#
loop_
_entity.id
_entity.type
_entity.pdbx_description
1 polymer ?
#
loop_
_entity_poly.entity_id
_entity_poly.type
_entity_poly.pdbx_seq_one_letter_code
_entity_poly.pdbx_strand_id
1 'polypeptide(L)'
;MLYPTAEAWRAAPNKRVMVFGMSGLGKTHMSTILRDTGDWFHYSIDYRIGTRYMGEYIVNSCIEAAMDHPYLREMLRQDAIYLAPNVHTHDLGAVSTYLGKPGNLAAGGFSFDEYTKRQDQFRAAEIAALNDTSYFAERGQTLYGYPHFICDTGGSICEWVEADDDSDALMSTLSATCLPLWI
;
A
#
# COMPACT_ATOMS: atom_id res chain seq x y z
N MET A 1 12.40 14.00 14.61
CA MET A 1 11.62 12.96 15.34
C MET A 1 10.39 13.61 15.94
N LEU A 2 9.21 13.09 15.67
CA LEU A 2 7.92 13.71 16.05
C LEU A 2 7.72 13.79 17.57
N TYR A 3 8.16 12.77 18.32
CA TYR A 3 8.07 12.71 19.78
C TYR A 3 9.49 12.46 20.36
N PRO A 4 10.15 13.51 20.89
CA PRO A 4 11.52 13.38 21.36
C PRO A 4 11.67 12.58 22.66
N THR A 5 10.60 12.46 23.46
CA THR A 5 10.59 11.70 24.72
C THR A 5 9.28 10.92 24.92
N ALA A 6 9.29 9.95 25.83
CA ALA A 6 8.10 9.21 26.21
C ALA A 6 7.02 10.11 26.86
N GLU A 7 7.45 11.14 27.59
CA GLU A 7 6.55 12.13 28.18
C GLU A 7 5.87 12.97 27.09
N ALA A 8 6.62 13.39 26.06
CA ALA A 8 6.06 14.09 24.91
C ALA A 8 5.03 13.23 24.17
N TRP A 9 5.31 11.94 23.99
CA TRP A 9 4.34 10.98 23.44
C TRP A 9 3.06 10.88 24.30
N ARG A 10 3.22 10.70 25.62
CA ARG A 10 2.06 10.57 26.52
C ARG A 10 1.19 11.82 26.53
N ALA A 11 1.83 12.99 26.52
CA ALA A 11 1.14 14.28 26.57
C ALA A 11 0.52 14.71 25.22
N ALA A 12 0.93 14.10 24.12
CA ALA A 12 0.43 14.47 22.78
C ALA A 12 -1.08 14.19 22.65
N PRO A 13 -1.91 15.20 22.33
CA PRO A 13 -3.34 15.00 22.11
C PRO A 13 -3.63 14.19 20.84
N ASN A 14 -2.77 14.33 19.85
CA ASN A 14 -2.85 13.61 18.59
C ASN A 14 -1.63 12.70 18.44
N LYS A 15 -1.88 11.41 18.33
CA LYS A 15 -0.81 10.42 18.17
C LYS A 15 -0.76 9.93 16.73
N ARG A 16 0.43 9.90 16.15
CA ARG A 16 0.67 9.42 14.80
C ARG A 16 1.77 8.37 14.83
N VAL A 17 1.46 7.15 14.44
CA VAL A 17 2.41 6.03 14.40
C VAL A 17 2.46 5.41 13.01
N MET A 18 3.60 4.85 12.68
CA MET A 18 3.80 4.02 11.51
C MET A 18 4.39 2.69 11.98
N VAL A 19 3.73 1.58 11.60
CA VAL A 19 4.22 0.25 11.92
C VAL A 19 4.85 -0.39 10.69
N PHE A 20 6.05 -0.91 10.86
CA PHE A 20 6.78 -1.61 9.79
C PHE A 20 7.48 -2.85 10.34
N GLY A 21 7.87 -3.75 9.43
CA GLY A 21 8.48 -5.03 9.76
C GLY A 21 8.09 -6.09 8.74
N MET A 22 8.61 -7.30 8.88
CA MET A 22 8.38 -8.40 7.94
C MET A 22 6.90 -8.74 7.79
N SER A 23 6.56 -9.34 6.65
CA SER A 23 5.20 -9.85 6.43
C SER A 23 4.85 -10.93 7.47
N GLY A 24 3.58 -10.95 7.90
CA GLY A 24 3.09 -11.94 8.86
C GLY A 24 3.28 -11.59 10.34
N LEU A 25 3.94 -10.49 10.70
CA LEU A 25 4.14 -10.06 12.11
C LEU A 25 2.90 -9.41 12.78
N GLY A 26 1.80 -9.32 12.06
CA GLY A 26 0.54 -8.81 12.65
C GLY A 26 0.34 -7.30 12.56
N LYS A 27 1.09 -6.57 11.72
CA LYS A 27 0.94 -5.11 11.53
C LYS A 27 -0.51 -4.71 11.26
N THR A 28 -1.13 -5.30 10.25
CA THR A 28 -2.51 -5.02 9.85
C THR A 28 -3.51 -5.41 10.95
N HIS A 29 -3.24 -6.49 11.69
CA HIS A 29 -4.08 -6.89 12.83
C HIS A 29 -4.03 -5.85 13.96
N MET A 30 -2.83 -5.40 14.33
CA MET A 30 -2.65 -4.34 15.33
C MET A 30 -3.32 -3.02 14.89
N SER A 31 -3.15 -2.64 13.64
CA SER A 31 -3.78 -1.44 13.07
C SER A 31 -5.31 -1.54 13.08
N THR A 32 -5.85 -2.73 12.81
CA THR A 32 -7.28 -3.02 12.90
C THR A 32 -7.80 -2.89 14.33
N ILE A 33 -7.09 -3.44 15.33
CA ILE A 33 -7.46 -3.30 16.75
C ILE A 33 -7.53 -1.82 17.14
N LEU A 34 -6.54 -1.02 16.77
CA LEU A 34 -6.54 0.41 17.05
C LEU A 34 -7.69 1.14 16.34
N ARG A 35 -7.92 0.85 15.06
CA ARG A 35 -9.05 1.42 14.32
C ARG A 35 -10.41 1.10 14.99
N ASP A 36 -10.56 -0.12 15.48
CA ASP A 36 -11.81 -0.59 16.06
C ASP A 36 -12.11 0.04 17.44
N THR A 37 -11.15 0.75 18.05
CA THR A 37 -11.41 1.63 19.20
C THR A 37 -12.23 2.87 18.84
N GLY A 38 -12.29 3.24 17.57
CA GLY A 38 -12.98 4.43 17.07
C GLY A 38 -12.16 5.72 17.08
N ASP A 39 -10.96 5.73 17.67
CA ASP A 39 -10.13 6.92 17.82
C ASP A 39 -8.98 7.00 16.80
N TRP A 40 -8.73 5.93 16.03
CA TRP A 40 -7.60 5.84 15.14
C TRP A 40 -8.01 5.78 13.66
N PHE A 41 -7.52 6.73 12.87
CA PHE A 41 -7.57 6.61 11.42
C PHE A 41 -6.53 5.60 10.95
N HIS A 42 -6.96 4.52 10.31
CA HIS A 42 -6.08 3.49 9.77
C HIS A 42 -5.81 3.75 8.29
N TYR A 43 -4.56 4.03 7.97
CA TYR A 43 -4.05 4.14 6.61
C TYR A 43 -3.23 2.91 6.25
N SER A 44 -3.74 2.09 5.35
CA SER A 44 -3.05 0.90 4.84
C SER A 44 -2.34 1.24 3.53
N ILE A 45 -1.01 1.09 3.52
CA ILE A 45 -0.18 1.27 2.32
C ILE A 45 -0.58 0.25 1.26
N ASP A 46 -0.73 -1.03 1.63
CA ASP A 46 -1.09 -2.09 0.70
C ASP A 46 -2.45 -1.85 0.02
N TYR A 47 -3.45 -1.41 0.79
CA TYR A 47 -4.75 -1.04 0.24
C TYR A 47 -4.63 0.15 -0.74
N ARG A 48 -3.80 1.14 -0.41
CA ARG A 48 -3.56 2.30 -1.26
C ARG A 48 -2.84 1.93 -2.56
N ILE A 49 -1.85 1.03 -2.49
CA ILE A 49 -1.19 0.46 -3.66
C ILE A 49 -2.23 -0.17 -4.58
N GLY A 50 -3.02 -1.10 -4.07
CA GLY A 50 -3.97 -1.86 -4.89
C GLY A 50 -5.08 -1.01 -5.49
N THR A 51 -5.60 -0.01 -4.76
CA THR A 51 -6.74 0.79 -5.22
C THR A 51 -6.33 2.00 -6.06
N ARG A 52 -5.21 2.66 -5.73
CA ARG A 52 -4.83 3.90 -6.42
C ARG A 52 -3.75 3.71 -7.47
N TYR A 53 -2.73 2.93 -7.14
CA TYR A 53 -1.51 2.93 -7.94
C TYR A 53 -1.39 1.71 -8.86
N MET A 54 -1.93 0.55 -8.45
CA MET A 54 -1.86 -0.69 -9.24
C MET A 54 -3.18 -1.03 -9.94
N GLY A 55 -4.28 -0.39 -9.56
CA GLY A 55 -5.61 -0.74 -10.07
C GLY A 55 -5.71 -0.71 -11.58
N GLU A 56 -5.16 0.33 -12.23
CA GLU A 56 -5.18 0.48 -13.68
C GLU A 56 -4.34 -0.60 -14.39
N TYR A 57 -3.15 -0.92 -13.87
CA TYR A 57 -2.31 -1.99 -14.44
C TYR A 57 -3.01 -3.36 -14.37
N ILE A 58 -3.68 -3.64 -13.24
CA ILE A 58 -4.44 -4.89 -13.06
C ILE A 58 -5.58 -4.96 -14.07
N VAL A 59 -6.36 -3.89 -14.19
CA VAL A 59 -7.50 -3.81 -15.14
C VAL A 59 -7.01 -3.97 -16.56
N ASN A 60 -5.98 -3.24 -16.97
CA ASN A 60 -5.46 -3.31 -18.33
C ASN A 60 -4.96 -4.71 -18.68
N SER A 61 -4.26 -5.38 -17.76
CA SER A 61 -3.84 -6.77 -17.98
C SER A 61 -5.01 -7.74 -18.15
N CYS A 62 -6.10 -7.52 -17.41
CA CYS A 62 -7.33 -8.32 -17.57
C CYS A 62 -8.05 -8.01 -18.89
N ILE A 63 -8.10 -6.73 -19.30
CA ILE A 63 -8.67 -6.32 -20.57
C ILE A 63 -7.87 -6.92 -21.74
N GLU A 64 -6.55 -6.84 -21.72
CA GLU A 64 -5.68 -7.44 -22.73
C GLU A 64 -5.99 -8.93 -22.91
N ALA A 65 -6.06 -9.69 -21.82
CA ALA A 65 -6.42 -11.10 -21.85
C ALA A 65 -7.86 -11.34 -22.36
N ALA A 66 -8.82 -10.50 -21.98
CA ALA A 66 -10.20 -10.61 -22.41
C ALA A 66 -10.40 -10.28 -23.91
N MET A 67 -9.54 -9.42 -24.47
CA MET A 67 -9.60 -9.06 -25.90
C MET A 67 -9.25 -10.22 -26.83
N ASP A 68 -8.61 -11.28 -26.36
CA ASP A 68 -8.38 -12.50 -27.13
C ASP A 68 -9.64 -13.35 -27.26
N HIS A 69 -10.64 -13.16 -26.40
CA HIS A 69 -11.89 -13.90 -26.43
C HIS A 69 -12.98 -13.12 -27.21
N PRO A 70 -13.50 -13.61 -28.36
CA PRO A 70 -14.39 -12.84 -29.24
C PRO A 70 -15.62 -12.25 -28.53
N TYR A 71 -16.27 -13.01 -27.66
CA TYR A 71 -17.45 -12.55 -26.91
C TYR A 71 -17.10 -11.42 -25.92
N LEU A 72 -16.03 -11.59 -25.12
CA LEU A 72 -15.61 -10.57 -24.15
C LEU A 72 -15.15 -9.30 -24.85
N ARG A 73 -14.43 -9.44 -25.96
CA ARG A 73 -14.02 -8.32 -26.81
C ARG A 73 -15.21 -7.48 -27.25
N GLU A 74 -16.26 -8.12 -27.73
CA GLU A 74 -17.46 -7.43 -28.20
C GLU A 74 -18.17 -6.71 -27.04
N MET A 75 -18.32 -7.36 -25.90
CA MET A 75 -18.94 -6.78 -24.71
C MET A 75 -18.16 -5.57 -24.19
N LEU A 76 -16.81 -5.63 -24.17
CA LEU A 76 -15.96 -4.52 -23.75
C LEU A 76 -16.00 -3.36 -24.74
N ARG A 77 -16.01 -3.64 -26.07
CA ARG A 77 -16.05 -2.60 -27.11
C ARG A 77 -17.38 -1.85 -27.16
N GLN A 78 -18.46 -2.47 -26.71
CA GLN A 78 -19.79 -1.87 -26.63
C GLN A 78 -20.07 -1.19 -25.27
N ASP A 79 -19.09 -1.13 -24.37
CA ASP A 79 -19.26 -0.65 -22.98
C ASP A 79 -20.38 -1.40 -22.23
N ALA A 80 -20.68 -2.65 -22.65
CA ALA A 80 -21.70 -3.49 -22.02
C ALA A 80 -21.23 -4.12 -20.70
N ILE A 81 -19.92 -4.21 -20.51
CA ILE A 81 -19.26 -4.62 -19.25
C ILE A 81 -18.06 -3.72 -18.96
N TYR A 82 -17.68 -3.64 -17.69
CA TYR A 82 -16.41 -3.08 -17.26
C TYR A 82 -15.72 -4.06 -16.30
N LEU A 83 -14.40 -3.92 -16.16
CA LEU A 83 -13.59 -4.67 -15.23
C LEU A 83 -13.08 -3.74 -14.13
N ALA A 84 -13.09 -4.20 -12.91
CA ALA A 84 -12.53 -3.48 -11.77
C ALA A 84 -11.84 -4.44 -10.81
N PRO A 85 -10.71 -4.06 -10.20
CA PRO A 85 -10.09 -4.88 -9.17
C PRO A 85 -10.93 -4.82 -7.89
N ASN A 86 -11.13 -5.96 -7.26
CA ASN A 86 -11.75 -6.05 -5.95
C ASN A 86 -10.64 -6.16 -4.89
N VAL A 87 -10.21 -5.01 -4.36
CA VAL A 87 -9.13 -4.91 -3.38
C VAL A 87 -9.71 -4.54 -2.02
N HIS A 88 -9.39 -5.31 -1.00
CA HIS A 88 -9.76 -5.06 0.39
C HIS A 88 -8.52 -5.01 1.28
N THR A 89 -8.62 -4.35 2.42
CA THR A 89 -7.51 -4.22 3.41
C THR A 89 -6.94 -5.57 3.86
N HIS A 90 -7.75 -6.62 3.82
CA HIS A 90 -7.37 -7.98 4.23
C HIS A 90 -7.21 -8.94 3.04
N ASP A 91 -7.44 -8.48 1.81
CA ASP A 91 -7.31 -9.29 0.60
C ASP A 91 -6.68 -8.48 -0.53
N LEU A 92 -5.41 -8.76 -0.76
CA LEU A 92 -4.57 -8.19 -1.82
C LEU A 92 -4.39 -9.17 -2.99
N GLY A 93 -5.28 -10.17 -3.09
CA GLY A 93 -5.21 -11.23 -4.10
C GLY A 93 -5.06 -10.69 -5.52
N ALA A 94 -5.74 -9.59 -5.86
CA ALA A 94 -5.63 -8.95 -7.16
C ALA A 94 -4.20 -8.44 -7.45
N VAL A 95 -3.56 -7.82 -6.46
CA VAL A 95 -2.18 -7.30 -6.58
C VAL A 95 -1.18 -8.45 -6.68
N SER A 96 -1.25 -9.42 -5.77
CA SER A 96 -0.32 -10.56 -5.76
C SER A 96 -0.45 -11.45 -7.01
N THR A 97 -1.66 -11.61 -7.52
CA THR A 97 -1.91 -12.33 -8.79
C THR A 97 -1.32 -11.57 -9.98
N TYR A 98 -1.48 -10.25 -10.02
CA TYR A 98 -0.88 -9.41 -11.06
C TYR A 98 0.65 -9.49 -11.04
N LEU A 99 1.27 -9.39 -9.86
CA LEU A 99 2.73 -9.47 -9.72
C LEU A 99 3.26 -10.84 -10.17
N GLY A 100 2.55 -11.92 -9.85
CA GLY A 100 2.85 -13.27 -10.30
C GLY A 100 4.24 -13.76 -9.89
N LYS A 101 4.77 -14.69 -10.68
CA LYS A 101 6.10 -15.28 -10.46
C LYS A 101 6.84 -15.47 -11.78
N PRO A 102 8.18 -15.31 -11.82
CA PRO A 102 8.96 -15.66 -13.00
C PRO A 102 8.95 -17.17 -13.16
N GLY A 103 8.92 -17.69 -14.40
CA GLY A 103 8.98 -19.12 -14.64
C GLY A 103 8.41 -19.57 -15.97
N ASN A 104 7.96 -20.82 -16.03
CA ASN A 104 7.42 -21.41 -17.24
C ASN A 104 6.11 -20.74 -17.66
N LEU A 105 6.11 -20.10 -18.83
CA LEU A 105 4.94 -19.43 -19.41
C LEU A 105 3.74 -20.38 -19.59
N ALA A 106 3.98 -21.64 -19.99
CA ALA A 106 2.93 -22.64 -20.17
C ALA A 106 2.27 -23.07 -18.84
N ALA A 107 2.93 -22.81 -17.71
CA ALA A 107 2.42 -23.05 -16.37
C ALA A 107 1.91 -21.77 -15.68
N GLY A 108 1.72 -20.68 -16.44
CA GLY A 108 1.21 -19.40 -15.91
C GLY A 108 2.28 -18.51 -15.27
N GLY A 109 3.57 -18.83 -15.45
CA GLY A 109 4.68 -17.95 -15.05
C GLY A 109 4.89 -16.82 -16.05
N PHE A 110 5.64 -15.80 -15.66
CA PHE A 110 6.04 -14.70 -16.54
C PHE A 110 7.48 -14.85 -17.03
N SER A 111 7.80 -14.24 -18.18
CA SER A 111 9.20 -14.00 -18.54
C SER A 111 9.87 -13.15 -17.47
N PHE A 112 11.20 -13.24 -17.36
CA PHE A 112 11.94 -12.45 -16.37
C PHE A 112 11.74 -10.95 -16.58
N ASP A 113 11.73 -10.50 -17.84
CA ASP A 113 11.52 -9.08 -18.18
C ASP A 113 10.13 -8.58 -17.76
N GLU A 114 9.07 -9.35 -18.02
CA GLU A 114 7.72 -8.97 -17.61
C GLU A 114 7.58 -9.00 -16.07
N TYR A 115 8.18 -9.99 -15.41
CA TYR A 115 8.22 -10.02 -13.96
C TYR A 115 8.93 -8.79 -13.38
N THR A 116 10.12 -8.46 -13.87
CA THR A 116 10.88 -7.29 -13.40
C THR A 116 10.10 -6.00 -13.61
N LYS A 117 9.50 -5.82 -14.80
CA LYS A 117 8.63 -4.66 -15.08
C LYS A 117 7.50 -4.53 -14.05
N ARG A 118 6.84 -5.62 -13.69
CA ARG A 118 5.75 -5.61 -12.69
C ARG A 118 6.26 -5.30 -11.28
N GLN A 119 7.46 -5.78 -10.92
CA GLN A 119 8.10 -5.43 -9.66
C GLN A 119 8.46 -3.94 -9.59
N ASP A 120 8.96 -3.34 -10.69
CA ASP A 120 9.25 -1.91 -10.76
C ASP A 120 7.99 -1.05 -10.64
N GLN A 121 6.87 -1.49 -11.24
CA GLN A 121 5.57 -0.85 -11.07
C GLN A 121 5.10 -0.90 -9.62
N PHE A 122 5.24 -2.04 -8.95
CA PHE A 122 4.89 -2.20 -7.54
C PHE A 122 5.76 -1.31 -6.64
N ARG A 123 7.07 -1.30 -6.87
CA ARG A 123 8.02 -0.42 -6.18
C ARG A 123 7.61 1.05 -6.27
N ALA A 124 7.34 1.53 -7.48
CA ALA A 124 6.90 2.90 -7.70
C ALA A 124 5.57 3.21 -6.98
N ALA A 125 4.63 2.25 -7.01
CA ALA A 125 3.34 2.35 -6.33
C ALA A 125 3.49 2.41 -4.80
N GLU A 126 4.38 1.59 -4.23
CA GLU A 126 4.63 1.57 -2.78
C GLU A 126 5.28 2.87 -2.31
N ILE A 127 6.31 3.36 -3.00
CA ILE A 127 6.95 4.65 -2.69
C ILE A 127 5.92 5.79 -2.77
N ALA A 128 5.07 5.79 -3.79
CA ALA A 128 4.01 6.80 -3.92
C ALA A 128 2.98 6.71 -2.78
N ALA A 129 2.57 5.51 -2.39
CA ALA A 129 1.66 5.30 -1.26
C ALA A 129 2.29 5.73 0.07
N LEU A 130 3.59 5.46 0.29
CA LEU A 130 4.32 5.92 1.46
C LEU A 130 4.38 7.46 1.53
N ASN A 131 4.60 8.13 0.40
CA ASN A 131 4.59 9.59 0.31
C ASN A 131 3.21 10.21 0.58
N ASP A 132 2.11 9.48 0.34
CA ASP A 132 0.76 9.93 0.69
C ASP A 132 0.49 9.94 2.21
N THR A 133 1.36 9.37 3.04
CA THR A 133 1.14 9.22 4.50
C THR A 133 0.84 10.54 5.20
N SER A 134 1.57 11.61 4.88
CA SER A 134 1.35 12.93 5.48
C SER A 134 -0.02 13.50 5.13
N TYR A 135 -0.43 13.38 3.88
CA TYR A 135 -1.75 13.80 3.40
C TYR A 135 -2.88 13.07 4.14
N PHE A 136 -2.77 11.74 4.32
CA PHE A 136 -3.79 10.96 5.01
C PHE A 136 -3.77 11.18 6.53
N ALA A 137 -2.61 11.44 7.14
CA ALA A 137 -2.53 11.81 8.54
C ALA A 137 -3.28 13.13 8.83
N GLU A 138 -3.13 14.13 7.96
CA GLU A 138 -3.86 15.38 8.05
C GLU A 138 -5.36 15.19 7.75
N ARG A 139 -5.68 14.45 6.68
CA ARG A 139 -7.06 14.19 6.27
C ARG A 139 -7.84 13.40 7.32
N GLY A 140 -7.21 12.41 7.96
CA GLY A 140 -7.80 11.65 9.06
C GLY A 140 -8.27 12.55 10.20
N GLN A 141 -7.47 13.54 10.53
CA GLN A 141 -7.78 14.50 11.59
C GLN A 141 -8.77 15.59 11.13
N THR A 142 -8.53 16.24 10.00
CA THR A 142 -9.27 17.44 9.60
C THR A 142 -10.62 17.13 8.96
N LEU A 143 -10.72 16.05 8.18
CA LEU A 143 -11.94 15.68 7.47
C LEU A 143 -12.78 14.66 8.23
N TYR A 144 -12.11 13.66 8.84
CA TYR A 144 -12.81 12.56 9.52
C TYR A 144 -12.89 12.71 11.03
N GLY A 145 -12.14 13.67 11.62
CA GLY A 145 -12.20 13.98 13.06
C GLY A 145 -11.50 12.96 13.97
N TYR A 146 -10.67 12.07 13.41
CA TYR A 146 -9.92 11.11 14.22
C TYR A 146 -8.80 11.81 15.02
N PRO A 147 -8.71 11.62 16.34
CA PRO A 147 -7.62 12.20 17.13
C PRO A 147 -6.28 11.55 16.85
N HIS A 148 -6.26 10.28 16.42
CA HIS A 148 -5.04 9.50 16.23
C HIS A 148 -4.95 8.93 14.81
N PHE A 149 -3.71 8.59 14.41
CA PHE A 149 -3.41 8.06 13.08
C PHE A 149 -2.45 6.88 13.18
N ILE A 150 -2.75 5.80 12.46
CA ILE A 150 -1.85 4.67 12.27
C ILE A 150 -1.65 4.39 10.78
N CYS A 151 -0.37 4.35 10.35
CA CYS A 151 0.05 3.89 9.05
C CYS A 151 0.53 2.44 9.16
N ASP A 152 -0.12 1.56 8.41
CA ASP A 152 0.24 0.15 8.27
C ASP A 152 1.04 0.00 6.97
N THR A 153 2.37 -0.20 7.08
CA THR A 153 3.23 -0.32 5.90
C THR A 153 3.39 -1.76 5.46
N GLY A 154 3.72 -1.93 4.18
CA GLY A 154 4.24 -3.19 3.66
C GLY A 154 5.54 -3.64 4.33
N GLY A 155 5.95 -4.88 4.11
CA GLY A 155 7.22 -5.43 4.64
C GLY A 155 8.46 -4.90 3.93
N SER A 156 8.30 -4.28 2.77
CA SER A 156 9.36 -3.90 1.84
C SER A 156 9.93 -2.50 2.05
N ILE A 157 9.43 -1.72 3.01
CA ILE A 157 9.95 -0.36 3.25
C ILE A 157 11.49 -0.35 3.45
N CYS A 158 12.05 -1.39 4.08
CA CYS A 158 13.48 -1.53 4.30
C CYS A 158 14.30 -1.73 3.01
N GLU A 159 13.63 -2.04 1.89
CA GLU A 159 14.26 -2.19 0.57
C GLU A 159 14.35 -0.85 -0.18
N TRP A 160 13.60 0.16 0.27
CA TRP A 160 13.48 1.46 -0.41
C TRP A 160 14.19 2.60 0.30
N VAL A 161 14.62 2.38 1.54
CA VAL A 161 15.34 3.36 2.34
C VAL A 161 16.82 3.00 2.44
N GLU A 162 17.67 4.02 2.41
CA GLU A 162 19.11 3.85 2.61
C GLU A 162 19.40 3.88 4.12
N ALA A 163 19.63 2.71 4.71
CA ALA A 163 19.76 2.55 6.17
C ALA A 163 20.90 3.37 6.80
N ASP A 164 21.94 3.65 6.02
CA ASP A 164 23.14 4.39 6.46
C ASP A 164 23.10 5.88 6.05
N ASP A 165 21.98 6.36 5.47
CA ASP A 165 21.81 7.75 5.06
C ASP A 165 20.75 8.44 5.92
N ASP A 166 21.22 9.23 6.90
CA ASP A 166 20.37 10.06 7.76
C ASP A 166 19.56 11.11 6.98
N SER A 167 19.89 11.36 5.71
CA SER A 167 19.21 12.30 4.81
C SER A 167 18.24 11.63 3.83
N ASP A 168 18.00 10.31 3.94
CA ASP A 168 17.00 9.62 3.10
C ASP A 168 15.67 10.38 3.12
N ALA A 169 15.24 10.81 1.93
CA ALA A 169 14.10 11.71 1.78
C ALA A 169 12.77 11.02 2.19
N LEU A 170 12.63 9.72 1.94
CA LEU A 170 11.44 8.96 2.30
C LEU A 170 11.34 8.80 3.81
N MET A 171 12.40 8.31 4.47
CA MET A 171 12.44 8.17 5.93
C MET A 171 12.34 9.50 6.66
N SER A 172 12.96 10.56 6.15
CA SER A 172 12.84 11.91 6.69
C SER A 172 11.38 12.38 6.68
N THR A 173 10.67 12.17 5.57
CA THR A 173 9.25 12.53 5.43
C THR A 173 8.38 11.70 6.38
N LEU A 174 8.58 10.39 6.43
CA LEU A 174 7.80 9.48 7.26
C LEU A 174 8.01 9.73 8.75
N SER A 175 9.28 9.90 9.19
CA SER A 175 9.61 10.16 10.59
C SER A 175 9.23 11.57 11.07
N ALA A 176 9.10 12.54 10.17
CA ALA A 176 8.50 13.84 10.47
C ALA A 176 6.97 13.75 10.65
N THR A 177 6.33 12.81 9.99
CA THR A 177 4.86 12.62 10.01
C THR A 177 4.40 11.70 11.13
N CYS A 178 5.10 10.59 11.37
CA CYS A 178 4.73 9.53 12.30
C CYS A 178 5.92 9.09 13.16
N LEU A 179 5.61 8.48 14.29
CA LEU A 179 6.60 7.71 15.07
C LEU A 179 6.78 6.33 14.41
N PRO A 180 7.95 6.01 13.85
CA PRO A 180 8.20 4.69 13.29
C PRO A 180 8.32 3.65 14.41
N LEU A 181 7.57 2.56 14.28
CA LEU A 181 7.60 1.42 15.19
C LEU A 181 7.93 0.16 14.39
N TRP A 182 9.06 -0.43 14.71
CA TRP A 182 9.43 -1.73 14.15
C TRP A 182 8.86 -2.85 15.04
N ILE A 183 8.20 -3.83 14.41
CA ILE A 183 7.62 -5.00 15.07
C ILE A 183 8.04 -6.30 14.38
#